data_fddbbcabff3688499013095a930c1f4e
#
_entry.id   fddbbcabff3688499013095a930c1f4e
#
_cell.length_a   1.000
_cell.length_b   1.000
_cell.length_c   1.000
_cell.angle_alpha   90.00
_cell.angle_beta   90.00
_cell.angle_gamma   90.00
#
_symmetry.space_group_name_H-M   'P 1'
#
loop_
_entity.id
_entity.type
_entity.pdbx_description
1 polymer ?
#
loop_
_entity_poly.entity_id
_entity_poly.type
_entity_poly.pdbx_seq_one_letter_code
_entity_poly.pdbx_strand_id
1 'polypeptide(L)'
;MFFLYQIIISIIILLSPLIILIRILKNKEDVIRFKEKYCLFSKKKVVGKLVWFHGASVGELLSLIPIIYRLEKNKSIKQILVTTNTLSSSKVFKKYRFKKTIHQFFPIDHSFLTDKFLKYWKPHISIFVDSEIWPAMTSSLKKNNIPLILLNARITKKSFKRWMKFRNFAKSVFERLSIAYPQNNQTKKYLKKLGVKKIKVIGNLKLIENTDDKKDNINKALNLQFKKYNIWTATSTHQNEELFCAKIHLKLKNKIKNLLTIIIPRHIDRVDEIISKMKKLNLKVAKHSSNLKSLKNLDVYIVDTFGDTKKFFKISNSVFIGGTLVNKGGQNPLEAARYGSKIFHGPNIDNFPEVFNLLKKLNISKEVKSKKKLIYEITFKKKTNGALKLKKIGRLILKKTLKELKPFIENEPKKT
;
A
#
# COMPACT_ATOMS: atom_id res chain seq x y z
N MET A 1 28.87 5.52 15.89
CA MET A 1 27.62 5.75 15.11
C MET A 1 26.36 5.22 15.80
N PHE A 2 26.33 3.98 16.30
CA PHE A 2 25.13 3.49 17.04
C PHE A 2 24.86 4.31 18.31
N PHE A 3 25.89 4.66 19.07
CA PHE A 3 25.79 5.53 20.24
C PHE A 3 25.22 6.90 19.88
N LEU A 4 25.73 7.55 18.83
CA LEU A 4 25.20 8.82 18.36
C LEU A 4 23.73 8.71 17.92
N TYR A 5 23.35 7.60 17.26
CA TYR A 5 21.95 7.32 16.94
C TYR A 5 21.08 7.27 18.22
N GLN A 6 21.55 6.59 19.27
CA GLN A 6 20.81 6.51 20.54
C GLN A 6 20.65 7.89 21.21
N ILE A 7 21.69 8.74 21.18
CA ILE A 7 21.59 10.11 21.69
C ILE A 7 20.52 10.90 20.95
N ILE A 8 20.51 10.85 19.62
CA ILE A 8 19.51 11.54 18.80
C ILE A 8 18.10 11.04 19.15
N ILE A 9 17.90 9.72 19.28
CA ILE A 9 16.59 9.17 19.65
C ILE A 9 16.21 9.55 21.09
N SER A 10 17.15 9.63 22.02
CA SER A 10 16.87 10.10 23.39
C SER A 10 16.35 11.55 23.39
N ILE A 11 16.94 12.43 22.59
CA ILE A 11 16.45 13.80 22.41
C ILE A 11 15.02 13.78 21.83
N ILE A 12 14.77 12.93 20.83
CA ILE A 12 13.42 12.77 20.25
C ILE A 12 12.43 12.27 21.30
N ILE A 13 12.82 11.34 22.20
CA ILE A 13 11.97 10.87 23.31
C ILE A 13 11.64 12.01 24.25
N LEU A 14 12.62 12.84 24.62
CA LEU A 14 12.41 13.99 25.48
C LEU A 14 11.41 14.99 24.86
N LEU A 15 11.50 15.23 23.57
CA LEU A 15 10.59 16.12 22.83
C LEU A 15 9.27 15.46 22.40
N SER A 16 9.16 14.14 22.55
CA SER A 16 8.01 13.39 22.01
C SER A 16 6.66 13.74 22.65
N PRO A 17 6.54 14.18 23.94
CA PRO A 17 5.25 14.62 24.48
C PRO A 17 4.67 15.80 23.66
N LEU A 18 5.50 16.78 23.33
CA LEU A 18 5.11 17.93 22.52
C LEU A 18 4.74 17.49 21.08
N ILE A 19 5.57 16.63 20.47
CA ILE A 19 5.32 16.09 19.13
C ILE A 19 3.97 15.34 19.10
N ILE A 20 3.70 14.51 20.11
CA ILE A 20 2.46 13.74 20.21
C ILE A 20 1.27 14.67 20.41
N LEU A 21 1.37 15.69 21.27
CA LEU A 21 0.31 16.68 21.47
C LEU A 21 -0.06 17.34 20.13
N ILE A 22 0.93 17.87 19.40
CA ILE A 22 0.69 18.47 18.07
C ILE A 22 0.04 17.47 17.11
N ARG A 23 0.43 16.19 17.16
CA ARG A 23 -0.15 15.15 16.29
C ARG A 23 -1.59 14.81 16.69
N ILE A 24 -1.92 14.83 17.99
CA ILE A 24 -3.29 14.66 18.50
C ILE A 24 -4.18 15.81 18.02
N LEU A 25 -3.74 17.06 18.19
CA LEU A 25 -4.46 18.25 17.72
C LEU A 25 -4.73 18.23 16.21
N LYS A 26 -3.80 17.65 15.44
CA LYS A 26 -3.96 17.45 13.99
C LYS A 26 -4.70 16.16 13.59
N ASN A 27 -5.32 15.43 14.51
CA ASN A 27 -6.00 14.16 14.28
C ASN A 27 -5.11 13.07 13.60
N LYS A 28 -3.78 13.11 13.86
CA LYS A 28 -2.79 12.19 13.30
C LYS A 28 -2.26 11.16 14.30
N GLU A 29 -2.74 11.20 15.55
CA GLU A 29 -2.35 10.28 16.61
C GLU A 29 -3.57 9.77 17.39
N ASP A 30 -3.45 8.59 18.02
CA ASP A 30 -4.50 8.02 18.86
C ASP A 30 -4.35 8.57 20.28
N VAL A 31 -5.40 9.21 20.81
CA VAL A 31 -5.39 9.92 22.11
C VAL A 31 -5.10 8.98 23.29
N ILE A 32 -5.48 7.71 23.17
CA ILE A 32 -5.30 6.72 24.25
C ILE A 32 -4.10 5.84 23.98
N ARG A 33 -3.99 5.34 22.74
CA ARG A 33 -3.04 4.30 22.37
C ARG A 33 -1.64 4.81 22.01
N PHE A 34 -1.40 6.13 21.97
CA PHE A 34 -0.04 6.66 21.75
C PHE A 34 0.96 6.14 22.79
N LYS A 35 0.48 5.85 24.02
CA LYS A 35 1.28 5.30 25.14
C LYS A 35 1.94 3.96 24.78
N GLU A 36 1.38 3.21 23.80
CA GLU A 36 1.96 1.95 23.31
C GLU A 36 3.35 2.16 22.71
N LYS A 37 3.64 3.34 22.15
CA LYS A 37 4.97 3.70 21.63
C LYS A 37 6.06 3.80 22.71
N TYR A 38 5.65 3.97 23.96
CA TYR A 38 6.51 3.93 25.16
C TYR A 38 6.43 2.59 25.89
N CYS A 39 5.93 1.54 25.20
CA CYS A 39 5.76 0.20 25.78
C CYS A 39 4.84 0.17 27.02
N LEU A 40 3.79 0.99 27.01
CA LEU A 40 2.62 0.84 27.88
C LEU A 40 1.57 0.04 27.09
N PHE A 41 1.59 -1.27 27.29
CA PHE A 41 0.84 -2.21 26.44
C PHE A 41 -0.65 -2.19 26.73
N SER A 42 -1.49 -2.05 25.69
CA SER A 42 -2.95 -2.13 25.79
C SER A 42 -3.49 -3.54 25.50
N LYS A 43 -2.63 -4.45 25.04
CA LYS A 43 -2.99 -5.81 24.69
C LYS A 43 -2.17 -6.82 25.49
N LYS A 44 -2.79 -7.97 25.79
CA LYS A 44 -2.13 -9.05 26.52
C LYS A 44 -1.46 -10.03 25.56
N LYS A 45 -0.28 -10.50 25.96
CA LYS A 45 0.39 -11.64 25.32
C LYS A 45 -0.31 -12.92 25.69
N VAL A 46 -0.49 -13.81 24.72
CA VAL A 46 -0.94 -15.19 24.94
C VAL A 46 0.28 -16.10 25.03
N VAL A 47 0.25 -17.07 25.94
CA VAL A 47 1.33 -18.07 26.09
C VAL A 47 1.43 -18.92 24.84
N GLY A 48 2.65 -19.16 24.38
CA GLY A 48 2.97 -19.96 23.20
C GLY A 48 3.56 -19.17 22.05
N LYS A 49 3.60 -19.79 20.87
CA LYS A 49 4.30 -19.26 19.70
C LYS A 49 3.65 -17.97 19.17
N LEU A 50 4.41 -16.87 19.18
CA LEU A 50 4.02 -15.56 18.68
C LEU A 50 4.81 -15.24 17.40
N VAL A 51 4.09 -14.89 16.32
CA VAL A 51 4.66 -14.37 15.07
C VAL A 51 4.41 -12.86 15.04
N TRP A 52 5.47 -12.07 14.86
CA TRP A 52 5.37 -10.62 14.84
C TRP A 52 5.59 -10.05 13.44
N PHE A 53 4.62 -9.27 12.96
CA PHE A 53 4.70 -8.50 11.73
C PHE A 53 4.82 -7.01 12.04
N HIS A 54 5.69 -6.30 11.32
CA HIS A 54 5.78 -4.85 11.36
C HIS A 54 5.68 -4.25 9.96
N GLY A 55 4.80 -3.25 9.83
CA GLY A 55 4.68 -2.42 8.61
C GLY A 55 4.15 -1.06 9.00
N ALA A 56 4.89 0.02 8.70
CA ALA A 56 4.59 1.36 9.20
C ALA A 56 3.32 1.97 8.58
N SER A 57 3.07 1.72 7.30
CA SER A 57 2.03 2.37 6.51
C SER A 57 0.84 1.46 6.18
N VAL A 58 -0.26 2.08 5.75
CA VAL A 58 -1.45 1.36 5.27
C VAL A 58 -1.11 0.39 4.12
N GLY A 59 -0.28 0.82 3.16
CA GLY A 59 0.08 -0.02 2.01
C GLY A 59 0.90 -1.25 2.40
N GLU A 60 1.78 -1.12 3.39
CA GLU A 60 2.57 -2.22 3.95
C GLU A 60 1.67 -3.19 4.72
N LEU A 61 0.81 -2.67 5.60
CA LEU A 61 -0.18 -3.47 6.32
C LEU A 61 -1.05 -4.28 5.35
N LEU A 62 -1.62 -3.65 4.32
CA LEU A 62 -2.47 -4.32 3.34
C LEU A 62 -1.75 -5.44 2.60
N SER A 63 -0.44 -5.31 2.35
CA SER A 63 0.35 -6.37 1.72
C SER A 63 0.56 -7.60 2.61
N LEU A 64 0.44 -7.45 3.94
CA LEU A 64 0.55 -8.52 4.92
C LEU A 64 -0.76 -9.30 5.15
N ILE A 65 -1.91 -8.66 4.95
CA ILE A 65 -3.23 -9.24 5.26
C ILE A 65 -3.43 -10.65 4.67
N PRO A 66 -3.12 -10.94 3.38
CA PRO A 66 -3.29 -12.28 2.83
C PRO A 66 -2.40 -13.34 3.51
N ILE A 67 -1.21 -12.94 3.95
CA ILE A 67 -0.26 -13.82 4.66
C ILE A 67 -0.80 -14.11 6.06
N ILE A 68 -1.23 -13.08 6.78
CA ILE A 68 -1.81 -13.18 8.12
C ILE A 68 -3.01 -14.13 8.11
N TYR A 69 -3.96 -13.99 7.18
CA TYR A 69 -5.12 -14.89 7.07
C TYR A 69 -4.73 -16.35 6.86
N ARG A 70 -3.61 -16.64 6.18
CA ARG A 70 -3.11 -18.00 6.02
C ARG A 70 -2.47 -18.52 7.30
N LEU A 71 -1.70 -17.65 7.99
CA LEU A 71 -1.05 -18.03 9.25
C LEU A 71 -2.03 -18.16 10.43
N GLU A 72 -3.15 -17.43 10.40
CA GLU A 72 -4.23 -17.61 11.38
C GLU A 72 -4.78 -19.04 11.42
N LYS A 73 -4.70 -19.76 10.29
CA LYS A 73 -5.13 -21.17 10.20
C LYS A 73 -4.09 -22.16 10.76
N ASN A 74 -2.87 -21.72 11.02
CA ASN A 74 -1.82 -22.59 11.55
C ASN A 74 -2.02 -22.80 13.06
N LYS A 75 -2.26 -24.05 13.48
CA LYS A 75 -2.53 -24.42 14.88
C LYS A 75 -1.33 -24.20 15.81
N SER A 76 -0.09 -24.27 15.30
CA SER A 76 1.13 -24.04 16.10
C SER A 76 1.30 -22.57 16.52
N ILE A 77 0.72 -21.61 15.78
CA ILE A 77 0.77 -20.20 16.11
C ILE A 77 -0.36 -19.88 17.10
N LYS A 78 -0.01 -19.41 18.29
CA LYS A 78 -0.98 -19.03 19.31
C LYS A 78 -1.43 -17.58 19.18
N GLN A 79 -0.52 -16.70 18.77
CA GLN A 79 -0.81 -15.27 18.59
C GLN A 79 -0.01 -14.69 17.41
N ILE A 80 -0.62 -13.76 16.70
CA ILE A 80 0.05 -12.92 15.68
C ILE A 80 -0.02 -11.49 16.18
N LEU A 81 1.15 -10.85 16.30
CA LEU A 81 1.25 -9.43 16.62
C LEU A 81 1.50 -8.65 15.34
N VAL A 82 0.70 -7.63 15.09
CA VAL A 82 0.91 -6.67 14.00
C VAL A 82 1.20 -5.31 14.61
N THR A 83 2.33 -4.71 14.23
CA THR A 83 2.65 -3.34 14.65
C THR A 83 2.67 -2.38 13.48
N THR A 84 2.17 -1.18 13.71
CA THR A 84 2.21 -0.06 12.73
C THR A 84 2.58 1.25 13.41
N ASN A 85 2.94 2.28 12.60
CA ASN A 85 3.35 3.59 13.13
C ASN A 85 2.25 4.65 13.03
N THR A 86 1.21 4.44 12.19
CA THR A 86 0.23 5.48 11.87
C THR A 86 -1.18 5.16 12.35
N LEU A 87 -1.92 6.20 12.76
CA LEU A 87 -3.34 6.09 13.10
C LEU A 87 -4.17 5.52 11.94
N SER A 88 -3.86 5.90 10.70
CA SER A 88 -4.54 5.40 9.50
C SER A 88 -4.40 3.89 9.36
N SER A 89 -3.20 3.34 9.60
CA SER A 89 -2.96 1.88 9.55
C SER A 89 -3.75 1.15 10.64
N SER A 90 -3.80 1.70 11.87
CA SER A 90 -4.61 1.15 12.95
C SER A 90 -6.10 1.13 12.61
N LYS A 91 -6.63 2.23 12.03
CA LYS A 91 -8.03 2.29 11.56
C LYS A 91 -8.32 1.26 10.47
N VAL A 92 -7.39 1.07 9.53
CA VAL A 92 -7.53 0.05 8.48
C VAL A 92 -7.48 -1.35 9.06
N PHE A 93 -6.56 -1.62 10.02
CA PHE A 93 -6.48 -2.93 10.68
C PHE A 93 -7.80 -3.32 11.36
N LYS A 94 -8.48 -2.39 12.02
CA LYS A 94 -9.78 -2.62 12.69
C LYS A 94 -10.90 -3.10 11.74
N LYS A 95 -10.77 -2.89 10.43
CA LYS A 95 -11.75 -3.38 9.43
C LYS A 95 -11.66 -4.90 9.21
N TYR A 96 -10.55 -5.53 9.59
CA TYR A 96 -10.34 -6.97 9.44
C TYR A 96 -10.72 -7.72 10.70
N ARG A 97 -11.40 -8.85 10.53
CA ARG A 97 -11.80 -9.73 11.65
C ARG A 97 -10.80 -10.87 11.76
N PHE A 98 -9.94 -10.80 12.75
CA PHE A 98 -8.96 -11.81 13.08
C PHE A 98 -9.33 -12.50 14.40
N LYS A 99 -8.96 -13.78 14.56
CA LYS A 99 -9.23 -14.57 15.78
C LYS A 99 -8.07 -14.45 16.77
N LYS A 100 -6.83 -14.54 16.30
CA LYS A 100 -5.61 -14.54 17.12
C LYS A 100 -4.58 -13.47 16.74
N THR A 101 -4.97 -12.57 15.83
CA THR A 101 -4.11 -11.44 15.41
C THR A 101 -4.54 -10.17 16.13
N ILE A 102 -3.59 -9.53 16.78
CA ILE A 102 -3.77 -8.27 17.52
C ILE A 102 -2.90 -7.16 16.91
N HIS A 103 -3.31 -5.92 17.14
CA HIS A 103 -2.58 -4.73 16.69
C HIS A 103 -2.05 -3.93 17.86
N GLN A 104 -0.80 -3.49 17.74
CA GLN A 104 -0.07 -2.64 18.67
C GLN A 104 0.63 -1.53 17.86
N PHE A 105 0.83 -0.34 18.44
CA PHE A 105 1.76 0.61 17.82
C PHE A 105 3.21 0.19 18.06
N PHE A 106 4.06 0.43 17.05
CA PHE A 106 5.48 0.12 17.13
C PHE A 106 6.16 1.03 18.17
N PRO A 107 7.07 0.52 18.99
CA PRO A 107 7.78 1.32 19.98
C PRO A 107 8.73 2.33 19.32
N ILE A 108 9.05 3.41 20.01
CA ILE A 108 10.13 4.31 19.59
C ILE A 108 11.45 3.52 19.58
N ASP A 109 12.25 3.67 18.53
CA ASP A 109 13.44 2.85 18.28
C ASP A 109 14.64 3.22 19.16
N HIS A 110 14.46 3.16 20.48
CA HIS A 110 15.48 3.34 21.50
C HIS A 110 15.76 2.01 22.20
N SER A 111 17.03 1.70 22.52
CA SER A 111 17.43 0.39 23.06
C SER A 111 16.62 -0.02 24.29
N PHE A 112 16.40 0.89 25.24
CA PHE A 112 15.58 0.63 26.43
C PHE A 112 14.14 0.22 26.07
N LEU A 113 13.49 0.93 25.14
CA LEU A 113 12.11 0.64 24.75
C LEU A 113 12.01 -0.63 23.92
N THR A 114 12.96 -0.87 23.01
CA THR A 114 12.99 -2.09 22.22
C THR A 114 13.23 -3.34 23.08
N ASP A 115 14.12 -3.26 24.06
CA ASP A 115 14.34 -4.36 25.01
C ASP A 115 13.10 -4.61 25.88
N LYS A 116 12.44 -3.55 26.41
CA LYS A 116 11.17 -3.65 27.13
C LYS A 116 10.08 -4.29 26.28
N PHE A 117 9.97 -3.90 25.01
CA PHE A 117 9.02 -4.47 24.06
C PHE A 117 9.27 -5.96 23.84
N LEU A 118 10.52 -6.36 23.58
CA LEU A 118 10.87 -7.76 23.35
C LEU A 118 10.76 -8.62 24.63
N LYS A 119 11.07 -8.06 25.81
CA LYS A 119 10.87 -8.75 27.10
C LYS A 119 9.41 -9.09 27.34
N TYR A 120 8.48 -8.21 26.96
CA TYR A 120 7.04 -8.45 27.11
C TYR A 120 6.49 -9.40 26.05
N TRP A 121 6.71 -9.12 24.75
CA TRP A 121 6.11 -9.86 23.66
C TRP A 121 6.80 -11.20 23.38
N LYS A 122 8.11 -11.30 23.57
CA LYS A 122 8.94 -12.50 23.29
C LYS A 122 8.53 -13.19 21.97
N PRO A 123 8.63 -12.51 20.81
CA PRO A 123 8.24 -13.11 19.56
C PRO A 123 9.22 -14.22 19.16
N HIS A 124 8.69 -15.31 18.56
CA HIS A 124 9.52 -16.40 18.04
C HIS A 124 10.19 -16.00 16.72
N ILE A 125 9.55 -15.10 15.99
CA ILE A 125 10.03 -14.57 14.71
C ILE A 125 9.48 -13.16 14.53
N SER A 126 10.29 -12.28 13.94
CA SER A 126 9.92 -10.93 13.54
C SER A 126 10.02 -10.78 12.01
N ILE A 127 8.98 -10.24 11.40
CA ILE A 127 8.84 -10.08 9.95
C ILE A 127 8.52 -8.62 9.68
N PHE A 128 9.51 -7.88 9.20
CA PHE A 128 9.36 -6.47 8.84
C PHE A 128 9.20 -6.34 7.33
N VAL A 129 8.46 -5.35 6.87
CA VAL A 129 8.17 -5.22 5.44
C VAL A 129 8.67 -3.91 4.85
N ASP A 130 8.87 -3.93 3.53
CA ASP A 130 9.28 -2.80 2.69
C ASP A 130 10.64 -2.20 3.12
N SER A 131 10.68 -1.00 3.67
CA SER A 131 11.90 -0.30 4.08
C SER A 131 12.05 -0.15 5.60
N GLU A 132 11.36 -0.96 6.37
CA GLU A 132 11.31 -0.88 7.82
C GLU A 132 12.59 -1.46 8.46
N ILE A 133 13.62 -0.62 8.53
CA ILE A 133 14.92 -0.94 9.15
C ILE A 133 15.13 0.00 10.34
N TRP A 134 15.08 -0.55 11.54
CA TRP A 134 15.13 0.14 12.81
C TRP A 134 16.38 -0.29 13.59
N PRO A 135 17.44 0.55 13.68
CA PRO A 135 18.74 0.14 14.21
C PRO A 135 18.73 -0.40 15.63
N ALA A 136 17.98 0.22 16.57
CA ALA A 136 17.91 -0.29 17.92
C ALA A 136 17.13 -1.60 17.99
N MET A 137 15.97 -1.68 17.33
CA MET A 137 15.18 -2.91 17.26
C MET A 137 15.96 -4.06 16.62
N THR A 138 16.68 -3.82 15.52
CA THR A 138 17.50 -4.87 14.90
C THR A 138 18.61 -5.35 15.84
N SER A 139 19.18 -4.45 16.66
CA SER A 139 20.18 -4.81 17.68
C SER A 139 19.55 -5.66 18.79
N SER A 140 18.43 -5.23 19.34
CA SER A 140 17.73 -5.94 20.41
C SER A 140 17.24 -7.32 19.95
N LEU A 141 16.74 -7.45 18.73
CA LEU A 141 16.33 -8.74 18.16
C LEU A 141 17.52 -9.70 18.05
N LYS A 142 18.66 -9.21 17.54
CA LYS A 142 19.88 -10.03 17.46
C LYS A 142 20.38 -10.47 18.82
N LYS A 143 20.41 -9.56 19.82
CA LYS A 143 20.79 -9.85 21.21
C LYS A 143 19.91 -10.94 21.83
N ASN A 144 18.62 -10.96 21.51
CA ASN A 144 17.67 -11.95 22.02
C ASN A 144 17.53 -13.19 21.12
N ASN A 145 18.41 -13.40 20.13
CA ASN A 145 18.37 -14.51 19.19
C ASN A 145 17.04 -14.67 18.44
N ILE A 146 16.27 -13.58 18.26
CA ILE A 146 15.00 -13.57 17.55
C ILE A 146 15.26 -13.36 16.05
N PRO A 147 14.88 -14.29 15.17
CA PRO A 147 15.06 -14.13 13.74
C PRO A 147 14.33 -12.89 13.20
N LEU A 148 15.06 -12.06 12.43
CA LEU A 148 14.49 -10.91 11.72
C LEU A 148 14.48 -11.16 10.22
N ILE A 149 13.29 -11.21 9.65
CA ILE A 149 13.05 -11.34 8.21
C ILE A 149 12.63 -9.99 7.65
N LEU A 150 13.30 -9.53 6.60
CA LEU A 150 12.85 -8.37 5.83
C LEU A 150 12.09 -8.85 4.59
N LEU A 151 10.77 -8.77 4.64
CA LEU A 151 9.88 -9.25 3.59
C LEU A 151 9.47 -8.11 2.65
N ASN A 152 9.33 -8.40 1.35
CA ASN A 152 9.01 -7.38 0.33
C ASN A 152 9.95 -6.17 0.35
N ALA A 153 11.22 -6.39 0.69
CA ALA A 153 12.19 -5.33 0.90
C ALA A 153 12.27 -4.36 -0.28
N ARG A 154 12.30 -3.07 0.04
CA ARG A 154 12.41 -1.97 -0.92
C ARG A 154 13.47 -0.99 -0.47
N ILE A 155 14.53 -0.84 -1.25
CA ILE A 155 15.56 0.18 -1.03
C ILE A 155 15.62 1.07 -2.27
N THR A 156 15.26 2.34 -2.12
CA THR A 156 15.36 3.33 -3.21
C THR A 156 16.81 3.77 -3.39
N LYS A 157 17.15 4.30 -4.58
CA LYS A 157 18.50 4.87 -4.85
C LYS A 157 18.87 5.95 -3.83
N LYS A 158 17.92 6.80 -3.43
CA LYS A 158 18.10 7.86 -2.42
C LYS A 158 18.40 7.26 -1.04
N SER A 159 17.63 6.26 -0.61
CA SER A 159 17.83 5.57 0.67
C SER A 159 19.17 4.82 0.69
N PHE A 160 19.51 4.09 -0.40
CA PHE A 160 20.79 3.42 -0.53
C PHE A 160 21.98 4.39 -0.39
N LYS A 161 21.94 5.54 -1.12
CA LYS A 161 23.00 6.56 -1.00
C LYS A 161 23.14 7.10 0.43
N ARG A 162 22.01 7.29 1.15
CA ARG A 162 22.03 7.75 2.56
C ARG A 162 22.71 6.72 3.47
N TRP A 163 22.35 5.43 3.36
CA TRP A 163 22.99 4.36 4.13
C TRP A 163 24.49 4.24 3.83
N MET A 164 24.88 4.36 2.56
CA MET A 164 26.29 4.26 2.15
C MET A 164 27.17 5.41 2.65
N LYS A 165 26.60 6.56 3.04
CA LYS A 165 27.38 7.62 3.74
C LYS A 165 27.98 7.13 5.05
N PHE A 166 27.33 6.15 5.70
CA PHE A 166 27.76 5.55 6.97
C PHE A 166 27.91 4.03 6.81
N ARG A 167 28.79 3.62 5.88
CA ARG A 167 28.89 2.23 5.41
C ARG A 167 29.05 1.21 6.53
N ASN A 168 29.94 1.44 7.52
CA ASN A 168 30.18 0.51 8.62
C ASN A 168 28.94 0.38 9.53
N PHE A 169 28.25 1.47 9.78
CA PHE A 169 27.00 1.46 10.52
C PHE A 169 25.90 0.73 9.74
N ALA A 170 25.73 1.04 8.46
CA ALA A 170 24.78 0.33 7.61
C ALA A 170 25.05 -1.19 7.63
N LYS A 171 26.31 -1.61 7.42
CA LYS A 171 26.69 -3.01 7.47
C LYS A 171 26.33 -3.65 8.80
N SER A 172 26.66 -3.01 9.94
CA SER A 172 26.34 -3.54 11.27
C SER A 172 24.84 -3.69 11.54
N VAL A 173 23.97 -2.90 10.88
CA VAL A 173 22.50 -3.00 10.98
C VAL A 173 21.97 -4.09 10.04
N PHE A 174 22.38 -4.08 8.77
CA PHE A 174 21.81 -4.95 7.74
C PHE A 174 22.29 -6.41 7.84
N GLU A 175 23.50 -6.68 8.35
CA GLU A 175 24.00 -8.05 8.56
C GLU A 175 23.27 -8.81 9.68
N ARG A 176 22.50 -8.11 10.52
CA ARG A 176 21.64 -8.71 11.55
C ARG A 176 20.37 -9.33 11.00
N LEU A 177 20.01 -9.03 9.75
CA LEU A 177 18.89 -9.68 9.08
C LEU A 177 19.17 -11.17 8.87
N SER A 178 18.28 -12.03 9.34
CA SER A 178 18.37 -13.47 9.10
C SER A 178 18.24 -13.80 7.62
N ILE A 179 17.33 -13.11 6.93
CA ILE A 179 17.15 -13.19 5.47
C ILE A 179 16.34 -11.97 4.99
N ALA A 180 16.58 -11.55 3.75
CA ALA A 180 15.79 -10.53 3.09
C ALA A 180 15.18 -11.04 1.78
N TYR A 181 13.91 -10.68 1.55
CA TYR A 181 13.15 -10.98 0.34
C TYR A 181 12.84 -9.68 -0.41
N PRO A 182 13.75 -9.20 -1.27
CA PRO A 182 13.53 -7.99 -2.05
C PRO A 182 12.42 -8.17 -3.09
N GLN A 183 11.67 -7.09 -3.33
CA GLN A 183 10.61 -7.09 -4.35
C GLN A 183 11.18 -7.11 -5.78
N ASN A 184 12.47 -6.74 -5.98
CA ASN A 184 13.11 -6.60 -7.28
C ASN A 184 14.63 -6.80 -7.23
N ASN A 185 15.25 -6.93 -8.42
CA ASN A 185 16.69 -7.13 -8.57
C ASN A 185 17.51 -5.91 -8.17
N GLN A 186 17.01 -4.69 -8.33
CA GLN A 186 17.72 -3.48 -7.92
C GLN A 186 17.89 -3.44 -6.40
N THR A 187 16.82 -3.68 -5.65
CA THR A 187 16.87 -3.79 -4.19
C THR A 187 17.76 -4.95 -3.74
N LYS A 188 17.74 -6.10 -4.44
CA LYS A 188 18.66 -7.21 -4.17
C LYS A 188 20.12 -6.75 -4.23
N LYS A 189 20.51 -6.00 -5.29
CA LYS A 189 21.87 -5.47 -5.44
C LYS A 189 22.23 -4.51 -4.29
N TYR A 190 21.31 -3.65 -3.87
CA TYR A 190 21.54 -2.72 -2.77
C TYR A 190 21.71 -3.43 -1.44
N LEU A 191 20.83 -4.40 -1.12
CA LEU A 191 20.90 -5.17 0.13
C LEU A 191 22.22 -5.95 0.24
N LYS A 192 22.71 -6.53 -0.88
CA LYS A 192 24.01 -7.20 -0.90
C LYS A 192 25.15 -6.23 -0.55
N LYS A 193 25.14 -5.01 -1.12
CA LYS A 193 26.14 -3.97 -0.83
C LYS A 193 26.04 -3.43 0.61
N LEU A 194 24.86 -3.47 1.22
CA LEU A 194 24.62 -3.06 2.61
C LEU A 194 24.98 -4.15 3.63
N GLY A 195 25.36 -5.37 3.19
CA GLY A 195 25.86 -6.41 4.08
C GLY A 195 24.88 -7.54 4.40
N VAL A 196 23.69 -7.58 3.78
CA VAL A 196 22.75 -8.70 3.99
C VAL A 196 23.33 -9.99 3.43
N LYS A 197 23.44 -11.03 4.28
CA LYS A 197 24.08 -12.31 3.93
C LYS A 197 23.16 -13.22 3.10
N LYS A 198 21.89 -13.36 3.50
CA LYS A 198 20.91 -14.25 2.84
C LYS A 198 19.85 -13.41 2.13
N ILE A 199 19.77 -13.52 0.79
CA ILE A 199 18.82 -12.74 -0.03
C ILE A 199 18.19 -13.66 -1.07
N LYS A 200 16.86 -13.71 -1.12
CA LYS A 200 16.09 -14.48 -2.10
C LYS A 200 14.94 -13.68 -2.67
N VAL A 201 14.81 -13.61 -3.99
CA VAL A 201 13.70 -12.91 -4.65
C VAL A 201 12.49 -13.83 -4.76
N ILE A 202 11.36 -13.44 -4.17
CA ILE A 202 10.10 -14.19 -4.23
C ILE A 202 9.00 -13.44 -4.99
N GLY A 203 9.20 -12.15 -5.24
CA GLY A 203 8.26 -11.26 -5.94
C GLY A 203 7.70 -10.17 -5.03
N ASN A 204 6.85 -9.31 -5.61
CA ASN A 204 6.28 -8.17 -4.90
C ASN A 204 4.95 -8.55 -4.24
N LEU A 205 4.86 -8.47 -2.92
CA LEU A 205 3.65 -8.81 -2.15
C LEU A 205 2.44 -7.95 -2.52
N LYS A 206 2.66 -6.74 -3.04
CA LYS A 206 1.57 -5.88 -3.51
C LYS A 206 0.79 -6.49 -4.68
N LEU A 207 1.32 -7.54 -5.33
CA LEU A 207 0.63 -8.31 -6.36
C LEU A 207 -0.36 -9.34 -5.79
N ILE A 208 -0.26 -9.69 -4.51
CA ILE A 208 -1.20 -10.59 -3.85
C ILE A 208 -2.55 -9.87 -3.67
N GLU A 209 -3.63 -10.54 -4.04
CA GLU A 209 -5.00 -10.01 -3.92
C GLU A 209 -5.49 -10.14 -2.48
N ASN A 210 -6.09 -9.09 -1.94
CA ASN A 210 -6.80 -9.14 -0.66
C ASN A 210 -8.18 -9.76 -0.87
N THR A 211 -8.55 -10.73 -0.05
CA THR A 211 -9.79 -11.52 -0.20
C THR A 211 -11.07 -10.79 0.25
N ASP A 212 -10.96 -9.61 0.86
CA ASP A 212 -12.08 -8.89 1.47
C ASP A 212 -12.86 -7.95 0.53
N ASP A 213 -12.66 -8.03 -0.77
CA ASP A 213 -13.32 -7.14 -1.75
C ASP A 213 -14.84 -7.39 -1.94
N LYS A 214 -15.47 -8.24 -1.10
CA LYS A 214 -16.88 -8.62 -1.26
C LYS A 214 -17.89 -7.55 -0.82
N LYS A 215 -17.51 -6.55 -0.01
CA LYS A 215 -18.44 -5.60 0.60
C LYS A 215 -18.61 -4.26 -0.12
N ASP A 216 -17.75 -3.93 -1.08
CA ASP A 216 -17.78 -2.63 -1.73
C ASP A 216 -18.58 -2.67 -3.04
N ASN A 217 -19.90 -2.61 -2.94
CA ASN A 217 -20.78 -2.49 -4.12
C ASN A 217 -21.43 -1.10 -4.16
N ILE A 218 -21.61 -0.58 -5.38
CA ILE A 218 -22.46 0.58 -5.64
C ILE A 218 -23.90 0.17 -5.33
N ASN A 219 -24.72 1.12 -4.86
CA ASN A 219 -26.17 0.91 -4.68
C ASN A 219 -26.76 0.24 -5.91
N LYS A 220 -27.64 -0.75 -5.72
CA LYS A 220 -28.23 -1.55 -6.81
C LYS A 220 -28.89 -0.69 -7.89
N ALA A 221 -29.69 0.32 -7.49
CA ALA A 221 -30.40 1.20 -8.42
C ALA A 221 -29.43 2.02 -9.28
N LEU A 222 -28.39 2.60 -8.66
CA LEU A 222 -27.35 3.36 -9.35
C LEU A 222 -26.48 2.47 -10.24
N ASN A 223 -26.20 1.24 -9.82
CA ASN A 223 -25.44 0.28 -10.61
C ASN A 223 -26.18 -0.15 -11.88
N LEU A 224 -27.50 -0.30 -11.82
CA LEU A 224 -28.32 -0.57 -12.99
C LEU A 224 -28.27 0.57 -14.01
N GLN A 225 -28.21 1.80 -13.55
CA GLN A 225 -28.06 2.95 -14.43
C GLN A 225 -26.67 2.98 -15.08
N PHE A 226 -25.59 2.76 -14.31
CA PHE A 226 -24.24 2.70 -14.86
C PHE A 226 -24.07 1.65 -15.98
N LYS A 227 -24.77 0.53 -15.91
CA LYS A 227 -24.75 -0.51 -16.96
C LYS A 227 -25.21 -0.03 -18.33
N LYS A 228 -25.97 1.06 -18.39
CA LYS A 228 -26.45 1.67 -19.65
C LYS A 228 -25.42 2.56 -20.33
N TYR A 229 -24.28 2.81 -19.67
CA TYR A 229 -23.24 3.72 -20.13
C TYR A 229 -21.96 2.99 -20.57
N ASN A 230 -21.30 3.57 -21.56
CA ASN A 230 -19.92 3.28 -21.89
C ASN A 230 -19.01 4.07 -20.94
N ILE A 231 -18.40 3.38 -19.96
CA ILE A 231 -17.68 4.01 -18.86
C ILE A 231 -16.17 3.89 -19.03
N TRP A 232 -15.48 5.01 -18.92
CA TRP A 232 -14.07 5.06 -18.63
C TRP A 232 -13.82 5.97 -17.43
N THR A 233 -12.72 5.72 -16.72
CA THR A 233 -12.44 6.39 -15.44
C THR A 233 -11.06 7.01 -15.45
N ALA A 234 -10.93 8.23 -14.93
CA ALA A 234 -9.66 8.85 -14.57
C ALA A 234 -9.56 8.86 -13.04
N THR A 235 -8.56 8.17 -12.49
CA THR A 235 -8.43 8.01 -11.05
C THR A 235 -7.19 8.69 -10.50
N SER A 236 -7.30 9.24 -9.28
CA SER A 236 -6.22 9.95 -8.58
C SER A 236 -5.63 11.09 -9.40
N THR A 237 -6.50 11.83 -10.07
CA THR A 237 -6.12 12.93 -10.95
C THR A 237 -5.59 14.13 -10.16
N HIS A 238 -4.66 14.83 -10.76
CA HIS A 238 -4.07 16.07 -10.28
C HIS A 238 -4.44 17.25 -11.19
N GLN A 239 -4.10 18.45 -10.75
CA GLN A 239 -4.36 19.68 -11.49
C GLN A 239 -3.94 19.55 -12.96
N ASN A 240 -4.81 19.99 -13.88
CA ASN A 240 -4.73 19.90 -15.35
C ASN A 240 -5.04 18.52 -15.94
N GLU A 241 -4.95 17.41 -15.19
CA GLU A 241 -5.31 16.08 -15.70
C GLU A 241 -6.83 15.95 -15.85
N GLU A 242 -7.62 16.59 -14.98
CA GLU A 242 -9.08 16.61 -15.08
C GLU A 242 -9.56 17.30 -16.35
N LEU A 243 -8.98 18.47 -16.70
CA LEU A 243 -9.27 19.16 -17.96
C LEU A 243 -8.81 18.36 -19.19
N PHE A 244 -7.68 17.68 -19.08
CA PHE A 244 -7.23 16.75 -20.11
C PHE A 244 -8.28 15.68 -20.37
N CYS A 245 -8.84 15.07 -19.32
CA CYS A 245 -9.87 14.04 -19.40
C CYS A 245 -11.21 14.61 -19.92
N ALA A 246 -11.62 15.82 -19.52
CA ALA A 246 -12.81 16.49 -20.01
C ALA A 246 -12.75 16.74 -21.54
N LYS A 247 -11.60 17.18 -22.04
CA LYS A 247 -11.38 17.38 -23.49
C LYS A 247 -11.41 16.06 -24.27
N ILE A 248 -11.01 14.94 -23.64
CA ILE A 248 -11.13 13.59 -24.24
C ILE A 248 -12.59 13.18 -24.28
N HIS A 249 -13.34 13.39 -23.18
CA HIS A 249 -14.78 13.12 -23.13
C HIS A 249 -15.52 13.80 -24.31
N LEU A 250 -15.31 15.10 -24.52
CA LEU A 250 -15.95 15.86 -25.61
C LEU A 250 -15.67 15.23 -26.97
N LYS A 251 -14.44 14.79 -27.24
CA LYS A 251 -14.09 14.14 -28.52
C LYS A 251 -14.70 12.75 -28.67
N LEU A 252 -14.76 11.98 -27.57
CA LEU A 252 -15.37 10.65 -27.56
C LEU A 252 -16.90 10.70 -27.66
N LYS A 253 -17.57 11.69 -27.05
CA LYS A 253 -19.03 11.87 -27.03
C LYS A 253 -19.60 11.95 -28.45
N ASN A 254 -18.84 12.53 -29.39
CA ASN A 254 -19.25 12.61 -30.81
C ASN A 254 -19.29 11.24 -31.50
N LYS A 255 -18.62 10.22 -30.95
CA LYS A 255 -18.47 8.89 -31.56
C LYS A 255 -19.14 7.77 -30.76
N ILE A 256 -19.32 7.99 -29.46
CA ILE A 256 -19.77 6.95 -28.53
C ILE A 256 -21.09 7.40 -27.87
N LYS A 257 -22.16 6.65 -28.18
CA LYS A 257 -23.46 6.86 -27.52
C LYS A 257 -23.38 6.48 -26.04
N ASN A 258 -24.12 7.17 -25.18
CA ASN A 258 -24.17 6.92 -23.74
C ASN A 258 -22.77 6.86 -23.08
N LEU A 259 -21.91 7.81 -23.41
CA LEU A 259 -20.58 7.92 -22.81
C LEU A 259 -20.67 8.59 -21.42
N LEU A 260 -20.04 8.00 -20.43
CA LEU A 260 -19.86 8.59 -19.10
C LEU A 260 -18.39 8.56 -18.69
N THR A 261 -17.83 9.69 -18.29
CA THR A 261 -16.50 9.77 -17.71
C THR A 261 -16.61 9.86 -16.19
N ILE A 262 -15.95 8.94 -15.50
CA ILE A 262 -15.83 9.01 -14.03
C ILE A 262 -14.48 9.63 -13.68
N ILE A 263 -14.50 10.65 -12.83
CA ILE A 263 -13.28 11.30 -12.31
C ILE A 263 -13.21 11.12 -10.81
N ILE A 264 -12.08 10.57 -10.36
CA ILE A 264 -11.76 10.36 -8.95
C ILE A 264 -10.51 11.20 -8.64
N PRO A 265 -10.66 12.45 -8.15
CA PRO A 265 -9.52 13.30 -7.89
C PRO A 265 -8.68 12.79 -6.72
N ARG A 266 -7.38 13.08 -6.73
CA ARG A 266 -6.47 12.74 -5.63
C ARG A 266 -6.78 13.54 -4.37
N HIS A 267 -7.24 14.79 -4.55
CA HIS A 267 -7.58 15.75 -3.50
C HIS A 267 -9.03 16.18 -3.68
N ILE A 268 -9.90 15.76 -2.76
CA ILE A 268 -11.35 16.00 -2.84
C ILE A 268 -11.73 17.45 -2.54
N ASP A 269 -10.88 18.19 -1.83
CA ASP A 269 -11.00 19.63 -1.59
C ASP A 269 -11.04 20.46 -2.88
N ARG A 270 -10.54 19.92 -4.00
CA ARG A 270 -10.55 20.59 -5.31
C ARG A 270 -11.80 20.33 -6.17
N VAL A 271 -12.75 19.56 -5.66
CA VAL A 271 -13.90 19.11 -6.47
C VAL A 271 -14.72 20.27 -7.04
N ASP A 272 -14.95 21.34 -6.27
CA ASP A 272 -15.73 22.48 -6.73
C ASP A 272 -15.01 23.27 -7.83
N GLU A 273 -13.69 23.43 -7.73
CA GLU A 273 -12.85 23.98 -8.79
C GLU A 273 -12.95 23.13 -10.07
N ILE A 274 -12.88 21.81 -9.94
CA ILE A 274 -12.95 20.88 -11.08
C ILE A 274 -14.31 21.00 -11.78
N ILE A 275 -15.40 21.02 -11.02
CA ILE A 275 -16.77 21.18 -11.56
C ILE A 275 -16.90 22.50 -12.33
N SER A 276 -16.46 23.60 -11.73
CA SER A 276 -16.51 24.93 -12.38
C SER A 276 -15.81 24.91 -13.75
N LYS A 277 -14.60 24.34 -13.81
CA LYS A 277 -13.83 24.21 -15.06
C LYS A 277 -14.54 23.32 -16.10
N MET A 278 -15.26 22.29 -15.69
CA MET A 278 -15.98 21.40 -16.60
C MET A 278 -17.28 22.03 -17.11
N LYS A 279 -18.01 22.77 -16.26
CA LYS A 279 -19.18 23.54 -16.67
C LYS A 279 -18.86 24.59 -17.73
N LYS A 280 -17.67 25.23 -17.67
CA LYS A 280 -17.18 26.14 -18.71
C LYS A 280 -16.97 25.43 -20.07
N LEU A 281 -16.88 24.12 -20.08
CA LEU A 281 -16.84 23.30 -21.30
C LEU A 281 -18.23 22.75 -21.69
N ASN A 282 -19.32 23.27 -21.13
CA ASN A 282 -20.70 22.83 -21.32
C ASN A 282 -20.92 21.34 -20.99
N LEU A 283 -20.16 20.77 -20.04
CA LEU A 283 -20.34 19.40 -19.58
C LEU A 283 -21.33 19.36 -18.42
N LYS A 284 -22.26 18.40 -18.45
CA LYS A 284 -23.17 18.09 -17.35
C LYS A 284 -22.42 17.24 -16.32
N VAL A 285 -22.20 17.81 -15.14
CA VAL A 285 -21.36 17.24 -14.07
C VAL A 285 -22.16 17.01 -12.80
N ALA A 286 -21.93 15.87 -12.13
CA ALA A 286 -22.52 15.58 -10.82
C ALA A 286 -21.50 14.99 -9.85
N LYS A 287 -21.71 15.21 -8.54
CA LYS A 287 -20.93 14.64 -7.43
C LYS A 287 -21.51 13.31 -6.97
N HIS A 288 -20.67 12.41 -6.53
CA HIS A 288 -21.09 11.16 -5.89
C HIS A 288 -21.84 11.42 -4.57
N SER A 289 -21.37 12.37 -3.77
CA SER A 289 -22.00 12.76 -2.49
C SER A 289 -23.40 13.34 -2.63
N SER A 290 -23.79 13.82 -3.83
CA SER A 290 -25.12 14.40 -4.05
C SER A 290 -26.25 13.36 -4.15
N ASN A 291 -25.95 12.06 -3.99
CA ASN A 291 -26.94 10.97 -3.98
C ASN A 291 -27.95 11.03 -5.13
N LEU A 292 -27.45 11.21 -6.34
CA LEU A 292 -28.27 11.34 -7.55
C LEU A 292 -29.25 10.19 -7.74
N LYS A 293 -30.51 10.52 -7.98
CA LYS A 293 -31.54 9.53 -8.36
C LYS A 293 -31.43 9.09 -9.82
N SER A 294 -30.90 9.94 -10.72
CA SER A 294 -30.77 9.66 -12.15
C SER A 294 -29.45 10.13 -12.72
N LEU A 295 -28.86 9.31 -13.61
CA LEU A 295 -27.69 9.63 -14.41
C LEU A 295 -28.03 10.13 -15.82
N LYS A 296 -29.32 10.40 -16.11
CA LYS A 296 -29.76 10.78 -17.46
C LYS A 296 -29.05 12.04 -17.93
N ASN A 297 -28.52 11.99 -19.15
CA ASN A 297 -27.80 13.08 -19.80
C ASN A 297 -26.53 13.57 -19.06
N LEU A 298 -25.96 12.77 -18.16
CA LEU A 298 -24.73 13.12 -17.46
C LEU A 298 -23.51 12.84 -18.32
N ASP A 299 -22.57 13.79 -18.35
CA ASP A 299 -21.30 13.65 -19.06
C ASP A 299 -20.18 13.19 -18.13
N VAL A 300 -20.10 13.79 -16.94
CA VAL A 300 -19.02 13.52 -15.97
C VAL A 300 -19.57 13.25 -14.59
N TYR A 301 -19.14 12.17 -13.99
CA TYR A 301 -19.44 11.79 -12.62
C TYR A 301 -18.19 11.90 -11.76
N ILE A 302 -18.21 12.78 -10.76
CA ILE A 302 -17.05 13.02 -9.87
C ILE A 302 -17.25 12.27 -8.56
N VAL A 303 -16.26 11.44 -8.21
CA VAL A 303 -16.24 10.72 -6.93
C VAL A 303 -15.47 11.55 -5.92
N ASP A 304 -16.22 12.24 -5.07
CA ASP A 304 -15.75 13.16 -4.04
C ASP A 304 -15.73 12.55 -2.63
N THR A 305 -15.72 11.22 -2.54
CA THR A 305 -15.71 10.47 -1.29
C THR A 305 -14.47 9.60 -1.12
N PHE A 306 -14.01 9.44 0.13
CA PHE A 306 -12.88 8.57 0.43
C PHE A 306 -13.28 7.10 0.52
N GLY A 307 -12.46 6.22 -0.09
CA GLY A 307 -12.62 4.76 0.03
C GLY A 307 -13.46 4.10 -1.05
N ASP A 308 -14.17 4.88 -1.87
CA ASP A 308 -15.11 4.35 -2.87
C ASP A 308 -14.49 3.98 -4.22
N THR A 309 -13.21 4.29 -4.42
CA THR A 309 -12.50 4.08 -5.70
C THR A 309 -12.69 2.67 -6.28
N LYS A 310 -12.63 1.64 -5.44
CA LYS A 310 -12.78 0.24 -5.88
C LYS A 310 -14.14 -0.07 -6.48
N LYS A 311 -15.20 0.54 -5.97
CA LYS A 311 -16.56 0.39 -6.49
C LYS A 311 -16.63 0.79 -7.95
N PHE A 312 -15.96 1.89 -8.30
CA PHE A 312 -15.92 2.41 -9.67
C PHE A 312 -15.00 1.62 -10.60
N PHE A 313 -13.92 1.02 -10.09
CA PHE A 313 -13.11 0.12 -10.93
C PHE A 313 -13.88 -1.13 -11.38
N LYS A 314 -14.85 -1.60 -10.59
CA LYS A 314 -15.70 -2.74 -10.98
C LYS A 314 -16.51 -2.49 -12.26
N ILE A 315 -16.92 -1.24 -12.48
CA ILE A 315 -17.74 -0.84 -13.63
C ILE A 315 -16.93 -0.20 -14.76
N SER A 316 -15.64 0.12 -14.54
CA SER A 316 -14.77 0.80 -15.50
C SER A 316 -14.09 -0.19 -16.44
N ASN A 317 -14.16 0.06 -17.74
CA ASN A 317 -13.50 -0.78 -18.76
C ASN A 317 -12.09 -0.27 -19.07
N SER A 318 -11.91 1.05 -19.08
CA SER A 318 -10.63 1.74 -19.26
C SER A 318 -10.40 2.67 -18.07
N VAL A 319 -9.15 2.69 -17.55
CA VAL A 319 -8.78 3.53 -16.41
C VAL A 319 -7.49 4.29 -16.72
N PHE A 320 -7.55 5.61 -16.65
CA PHE A 320 -6.37 6.48 -16.68
C PHE A 320 -5.89 6.72 -15.24
N ILE A 321 -4.59 6.50 -15.01
CA ILE A 321 -3.96 6.73 -13.69
C ILE A 321 -3.37 8.13 -13.65
N GLY A 322 -3.89 8.94 -12.76
CA GLY A 322 -3.43 10.32 -12.54
C GLY A 322 -2.06 10.43 -11.86
N GLY A 323 -1.52 11.64 -11.86
CA GLY A 323 -0.16 11.93 -11.40
C GLY A 323 0.91 11.43 -12.35
N THR A 324 0.52 10.95 -13.53
CA THR A 324 1.42 10.38 -14.52
C THR A 324 1.69 11.30 -15.72
N LEU A 325 0.81 12.25 -16.02
CA LEU A 325 1.08 13.33 -16.98
C LEU A 325 1.77 14.52 -16.32
N VAL A 326 1.54 14.71 -15.04
CA VAL A 326 2.25 15.69 -14.21
C VAL A 326 3.36 14.98 -13.41
N ASN A 327 4.37 15.74 -12.97
CA ASN A 327 5.53 15.18 -12.27
C ASN A 327 5.19 14.82 -10.79
N LYS A 328 4.29 13.81 -10.59
CA LYS A 328 3.89 13.26 -9.29
C LYS A 328 4.20 11.77 -9.16
N GLY A 329 4.82 11.17 -10.20
CA GLY A 329 5.29 9.77 -10.18
C GLY A 329 4.20 8.70 -10.25
N GLY A 330 2.95 9.07 -10.50
CA GLY A 330 1.81 8.16 -10.65
C GLY A 330 1.32 7.49 -9.37
N GLN A 331 0.12 6.94 -9.43
CA GLN A 331 -0.52 6.18 -8.35
C GLN A 331 -0.56 4.68 -8.67
N ASN A 332 -0.93 3.85 -7.69
CA ASN A 332 -0.92 2.39 -7.83
C ASN A 332 -1.97 1.90 -8.84
N PRO A 333 -1.57 1.30 -9.99
CA PRO A 333 -2.52 0.84 -11.01
C PRO A 333 -3.11 -0.55 -10.73
N LEU A 334 -2.62 -1.28 -9.72
CA LEU A 334 -2.96 -2.69 -9.49
C LEU A 334 -4.44 -2.92 -9.18
N GLU A 335 -5.06 -2.01 -8.44
CA GLU A 335 -6.47 -2.18 -8.08
C GLU A 335 -7.35 -2.18 -9.34
N ALA A 336 -7.21 -1.18 -10.21
CA ALA A 336 -7.97 -1.14 -11.45
C ALA A 336 -7.64 -2.33 -12.39
N ALA A 337 -6.37 -2.71 -12.47
CA ALA A 337 -5.92 -3.85 -13.27
C ALA A 337 -6.55 -5.19 -12.84
N ARG A 338 -6.75 -5.39 -11.53
CA ARG A 338 -7.39 -6.60 -10.97
C ARG A 338 -8.84 -6.75 -11.39
N TYR A 339 -9.54 -5.64 -11.62
CA TYR A 339 -10.93 -5.66 -12.12
C TYR A 339 -11.02 -5.83 -13.65
N GLY A 340 -9.89 -6.06 -14.33
CA GLY A 340 -9.85 -6.30 -15.77
C GLY A 340 -9.89 -5.03 -16.63
N SER A 341 -9.71 -3.86 -16.03
CA SER A 341 -9.66 -2.60 -16.76
C SER A 341 -8.37 -2.49 -17.57
N LYS A 342 -8.43 -1.89 -18.77
CA LYS A 342 -7.26 -1.44 -19.52
C LYS A 342 -6.71 -0.19 -18.83
N ILE A 343 -5.43 -0.21 -18.53
CA ILE A 343 -4.77 0.88 -17.78
C ILE A 343 -4.05 1.82 -18.75
N PHE A 344 -4.27 3.12 -18.59
CA PHE A 344 -3.54 4.17 -19.30
C PHE A 344 -2.78 5.05 -18.31
N HIS A 345 -1.60 5.48 -18.70
CA HIS A 345 -0.75 6.35 -17.89
C HIS A 345 0.14 7.23 -18.75
N GLY A 346 0.56 8.36 -18.21
CA GLY A 346 1.61 9.19 -18.79
C GLY A 346 3.02 8.62 -18.51
N PRO A 347 4.08 9.37 -18.85
CA PRO A 347 5.46 8.91 -18.69
C PRO A 347 5.96 8.88 -17.24
N ASN A 348 5.37 9.69 -16.33
CA ASN A 348 5.86 9.81 -14.95
C ASN A 348 5.30 8.70 -14.07
N ILE A 349 6.06 7.61 -13.91
CA ILE A 349 5.66 6.40 -13.17
C ILE A 349 6.61 6.04 -12.03
N ASP A 350 7.40 7.00 -11.54
CA ASP A 350 8.53 6.78 -10.62
C ASP A 350 8.15 6.15 -9.28
N ASN A 351 6.89 6.29 -8.86
CA ASN A 351 6.42 5.65 -7.63
C ASN A 351 6.19 4.14 -7.79
N PHE A 352 5.87 3.66 -9.02
CA PHE A 352 5.49 2.27 -9.29
C PHE A 352 6.08 1.71 -10.60
N PRO A 353 7.35 1.98 -10.96
CA PRO A 353 7.90 1.64 -12.27
C PRO A 353 7.81 0.15 -12.58
N GLU A 354 8.06 -0.70 -11.60
CA GLU A 354 8.03 -2.15 -11.77
C GLU A 354 6.63 -2.70 -11.99
N VAL A 355 5.63 -2.08 -11.31
CA VAL A 355 4.23 -2.47 -11.47
C VAL A 355 3.76 -2.10 -12.88
N PHE A 356 4.03 -0.87 -13.35
CA PHE A 356 3.68 -0.47 -14.71
C PHE A 356 4.41 -1.32 -15.76
N ASN A 357 5.69 -1.64 -15.57
CA ASN A 357 6.43 -2.51 -16.46
C ASN A 357 5.84 -3.93 -16.51
N LEU A 358 5.43 -4.49 -15.37
CA LEU A 358 4.73 -5.77 -15.33
C LEU A 358 3.40 -5.70 -16.08
N LEU A 359 2.57 -4.69 -15.82
CA LEU A 359 1.29 -4.52 -16.47
C LEU A 359 1.44 -4.32 -17.99
N LYS A 360 2.50 -3.62 -18.44
CA LYS A 360 2.86 -3.48 -19.85
C LYS A 360 3.20 -4.83 -20.48
N LYS A 361 4.05 -5.64 -19.83
CA LYS A 361 4.39 -7.02 -20.30
C LYS A 361 3.17 -7.94 -20.38
N LEU A 362 2.17 -7.73 -19.53
CA LEU A 362 0.90 -8.48 -19.54
C LEU A 362 -0.13 -7.89 -20.52
N ASN A 363 0.22 -6.84 -21.28
CA ASN A 363 -0.70 -6.09 -22.17
C ASN A 363 -1.91 -5.49 -21.44
N ILE A 364 -1.79 -5.20 -20.12
CA ILE A 364 -2.81 -4.56 -19.30
C ILE A 364 -2.67 -3.03 -19.35
N SER A 365 -1.44 -2.51 -19.35
CA SER A 365 -1.21 -1.06 -19.38
C SER A 365 -0.58 -0.57 -20.68
N LYS A 366 -0.85 0.69 -20.99
CA LYS A 366 -0.28 1.41 -22.13
C LYS A 366 0.07 2.85 -21.75
N GLU A 367 1.27 3.28 -22.13
CA GLU A 367 1.70 4.66 -21.99
C GLU A 367 1.04 5.54 -23.06
N VAL A 368 0.50 6.67 -22.66
CA VAL A 368 -0.14 7.66 -23.53
C VAL A 368 0.52 9.02 -23.33
N LYS A 369 1.02 9.58 -24.42
CA LYS A 369 1.70 10.90 -24.45
C LYS A 369 0.82 12.02 -25.00
N SER A 370 -0.33 11.68 -25.59
CA SER A 370 -1.23 12.67 -26.20
C SER A 370 -2.70 12.27 -26.05
N LYS A 371 -3.58 13.30 -26.13
CA LYS A 371 -5.04 13.09 -26.15
C LYS A 371 -5.48 12.21 -27.32
N LYS A 372 -4.93 12.44 -28.53
CA LYS A 372 -5.25 11.65 -29.73
C LYS A 372 -5.00 10.15 -29.51
N LYS A 373 -3.84 9.81 -28.91
CA LYS A 373 -3.50 8.43 -28.59
C LYS A 373 -4.44 7.82 -27.55
N LEU A 374 -4.79 8.54 -26.48
CA LEU A 374 -5.71 8.02 -25.46
C LEU A 374 -7.11 7.81 -26.01
N ILE A 375 -7.63 8.73 -26.83
CA ILE A 375 -8.94 8.61 -27.50
C ILE A 375 -9.01 7.34 -28.35
N TYR A 376 -7.95 7.05 -29.12
CA TYR A 376 -7.88 5.85 -29.97
C TYR A 376 -7.83 4.56 -29.16
N GLU A 377 -7.20 4.56 -28.01
CA GLU A 377 -6.92 3.37 -27.21
C GLU A 377 -8.00 3.02 -26.17
N ILE A 378 -8.85 3.98 -25.79
CA ILE A 378 -9.94 3.72 -24.85
C ILE A 378 -10.86 2.64 -25.41
N THR A 379 -11.14 1.64 -24.58
CA THR A 379 -12.02 0.52 -24.91
C THR A 379 -13.11 0.38 -23.85
N PHE A 380 -14.28 -0.04 -24.27
CA PHE A 380 -15.44 -0.28 -23.43
C PHE A 380 -15.70 -1.78 -23.21
N LYS A 381 -14.76 -2.64 -23.62
CA LYS A 381 -14.80 -4.08 -23.36
C LYS A 381 -13.70 -4.44 -22.35
N LYS A 382 -14.06 -5.13 -21.27
CA LYS A 382 -13.08 -5.62 -20.27
C LYS A 382 -12.25 -6.76 -20.86
N LYS A 383 -10.92 -6.72 -20.60
CA LYS A 383 -10.01 -7.80 -20.95
C LYS A 383 -9.69 -8.64 -19.70
N THR A 384 -10.39 -9.75 -19.52
CA THR A 384 -10.25 -10.61 -18.34
C THR A 384 -8.93 -11.39 -18.27
N ASN A 385 -8.31 -11.74 -19.40
CA ASN A 385 -7.08 -12.55 -19.45
C ASN A 385 -5.91 -11.91 -18.69
N GLY A 386 -5.75 -10.59 -18.75
CA GLY A 386 -4.71 -9.88 -17.99
C GLY A 386 -4.92 -9.96 -16.47
N ALA A 387 -6.16 -9.78 -16.02
CA ALA A 387 -6.53 -9.88 -14.62
C ALA A 387 -6.30 -11.31 -14.07
N LEU A 388 -6.65 -12.34 -14.84
CA LEU A 388 -6.40 -13.73 -14.48
C LEU A 388 -4.91 -14.05 -14.36
N LYS A 389 -4.08 -13.58 -15.31
CA LYS A 389 -2.63 -13.71 -15.24
C LYS A 389 -2.08 -13.02 -13.97
N LEU A 390 -2.53 -11.81 -13.69
CA LEU A 390 -2.12 -11.06 -12.49
C LEU A 390 -2.49 -11.80 -11.20
N LYS A 391 -3.70 -12.35 -11.13
CA LYS A 391 -4.17 -13.17 -10.02
C LYS A 391 -3.33 -14.45 -9.83
N LYS A 392 -2.96 -15.13 -10.93
CA LYS A 392 -2.07 -16.30 -10.91
C LYS A 392 -0.69 -15.94 -10.34
N ILE A 393 -0.10 -14.82 -10.77
CA ILE A 393 1.17 -14.31 -10.25
C ILE A 393 1.06 -14.04 -8.73
N GLY A 394 0.02 -13.35 -8.28
CA GLY A 394 -0.19 -13.08 -6.86
C GLY A 394 -0.31 -14.35 -6.01
N ARG A 395 -1.04 -15.36 -6.49
CA ARG A 395 -1.16 -16.67 -5.81
C ARG A 395 0.19 -17.39 -5.71
N LEU A 396 1.01 -17.36 -6.75
CA LEU A 396 2.34 -17.96 -6.75
C LEU A 396 3.27 -17.27 -5.75
N ILE A 397 3.23 -15.92 -5.69
CA ILE A 397 4.00 -15.14 -4.70
C ILE A 397 3.57 -15.52 -3.28
N LEU A 398 2.26 -15.57 -3.00
CA LEU A 398 1.75 -15.97 -1.69
C LEU A 398 2.23 -17.38 -1.30
N LYS A 399 2.11 -18.36 -2.21
CA LYS A 399 2.57 -19.74 -1.96
C LYS A 399 4.07 -19.79 -1.67
N LYS A 400 4.89 -19.08 -2.47
CA LYS A 400 6.35 -18.99 -2.24
C LYS A 400 6.65 -18.33 -0.90
N THR A 401 5.99 -17.22 -0.57
CA THR A 401 6.19 -16.52 0.70
C THR A 401 5.91 -17.42 1.89
N LEU A 402 4.78 -18.12 1.90
CA LEU A 402 4.43 -19.04 2.97
C LEU A 402 5.42 -20.21 3.09
N LYS A 403 5.91 -20.74 1.95
CA LYS A 403 6.95 -21.79 1.93
C LYS A 403 8.25 -21.29 2.57
N GLU A 404 8.68 -20.06 2.26
CA GLU A 404 9.91 -19.48 2.80
C GLU A 404 9.79 -19.14 4.30
N LEU A 405 8.59 -18.77 4.78
CA LEU A 405 8.36 -18.47 6.20
C LEU A 405 8.20 -19.72 7.05
N LYS A 406 7.79 -20.84 6.47
CA LYS A 406 7.48 -22.09 7.18
C LYS A 406 8.63 -22.58 8.09
N PRO A 407 9.90 -22.69 7.64
CA PRO A 407 11.00 -23.15 8.49
C PRO A 407 11.22 -22.28 9.73
N PHE A 408 11.03 -20.96 9.62
CA PHE A 408 11.18 -20.03 10.74
C PHE A 408 10.02 -20.09 11.73
N ILE A 409 8.84 -20.55 11.29
CA ILE A 409 7.66 -20.67 12.13
C ILE A 409 7.61 -22.04 12.82
N GLU A 410 8.03 -23.11 12.15
CA GLU A 410 7.93 -24.49 12.66
C GLU A 410 9.14 -24.87 13.52
N ASN A 411 10.34 -24.41 13.18
CA ASN A 411 11.52 -24.69 14.00
C ASN A 411 11.42 -23.97 15.34
N GLU A 412 11.64 -24.70 16.43
CA GLU A 412 11.87 -24.11 17.74
C GLU A 412 13.18 -23.29 17.68
N PRO A 413 13.23 -22.10 18.35
CA PRO A 413 14.49 -21.39 18.50
C PRO A 413 15.50 -22.37 19.14
N LYS A 414 16.65 -22.53 18.51
CA LYS A 414 17.74 -23.32 19.11
C LYS A 414 17.99 -22.75 20.50
N LYS A 415 17.67 -23.54 21.51
CA LYS A 415 18.15 -23.28 22.88
C LYS A 415 19.66 -23.32 22.79
N THR A 416 20.31 -22.16 22.87
CA THR A 416 21.74 -22.01 23.19
C THR A 416 21.85 -21.73 24.66
#